data_4878dd04f85d6da9117166e654e59933
#
_entry.id   4878dd04f85d6da9117166e654e59933
#
_cell.length_a   1.000
_cell.length_b   1.000
_cell.length_c   1.000
_cell.angle_alpha   90.00
_cell.angle_beta   90.00
_cell.angle_gamma   90.00
#
_symmetry.space_group_name_H-M   'P 1'
#
loop_
_entity.id
_entity.type
_entity.pdbx_description
1 polymer ?
#
loop_
_entity_poly.entity_id
_entity_poly.type
_entity_poly.pdbx_seq_one_letter_code
_entity_poly.pdbx_strand_id
1 'polypeptide(L)'
;GLSEGCVATLEHHGTDEQKNKYLPKLVSGEWTGVMCLTEPQCGSDLNQVRTKAEPNDDGTYSIKGSKIWISAGEHDMSENIVHIVLARLPNAPEGTKGLSLFVVSKFMVNDDQSLGERNAVSCGSIEHKMGIKASATCVMNYDGAIGWLIGEENRGLNAMFTFMNVARIGTAIQGVTAAQFAFQGGLAFATDRLAFRSLDGAKFPEKAADPIIVHPAVRDMLLTTKAFAEGGRALITYMSQFADTVAKGEGEAQEYANQMLSLLTPIGKAFLTETGLEAAGHGVQVMGG
;
A
#
# COMPACT_ATOMS: atom_id res chain seq x y z
N GLY A 1 -2.48 0.62 6.19
CA GLY A 1 -1.34 0.96 5.33
C GLY A 1 -1.36 2.38 4.73
N LEU A 2 -2.46 2.85 4.11
CA LEU A 2 -2.44 4.18 3.46
C LEU A 2 -2.38 5.32 4.48
N SER A 3 -3.23 5.31 5.51
CA SER A 3 -3.18 6.34 6.56
C SER A 3 -1.85 6.32 7.31
N GLU A 4 -1.28 5.15 7.57
CA GLU A 4 0.03 4.98 8.17
C GLU A 4 1.15 5.62 7.31
N GLY A 5 1.12 5.42 5.99
CA GLY A 5 2.04 6.09 5.06
C GLY A 5 1.89 7.62 5.06
N CYS A 6 0.65 8.11 5.14
CA CYS A 6 0.36 9.54 5.28
C CYS A 6 0.92 10.11 6.59
N VAL A 7 0.69 9.43 7.72
CA VAL A 7 1.24 9.78 9.04
C VAL A 7 2.75 9.84 8.98
N ALA A 8 3.42 8.77 8.51
CA ALA A 8 4.87 8.74 8.40
C ALA A 8 5.44 9.89 7.53
N THR A 9 4.76 10.22 6.42
CA THR A 9 5.18 11.30 5.53
C THR A 9 5.08 12.66 6.22
N LEU A 10 3.96 12.94 6.89
CA LEU A 10 3.78 14.20 7.61
C LEU A 10 4.70 14.30 8.83
N GLU A 11 4.92 13.21 9.56
CA GLU A 11 5.82 13.17 10.71
C GLU A 11 7.27 13.51 10.33
N HIS A 12 7.76 12.97 9.21
CA HIS A 12 9.14 13.17 8.78
C HIS A 12 9.37 14.46 7.99
N HIS A 13 8.39 14.90 7.21
CA HIS A 13 8.56 15.98 6.23
C HIS A 13 7.60 17.16 6.43
N GLY A 14 6.56 17.02 7.22
CA GLY A 14 5.60 18.10 7.50
C GLY A 14 6.17 19.15 8.44
N THR A 15 5.65 20.38 8.34
CA THR A 15 5.89 21.44 9.32
C THR A 15 5.19 21.11 10.64
N ASP A 16 5.59 21.76 11.73
CA ASP A 16 4.93 21.56 13.03
C ASP A 16 3.45 21.94 12.98
N GLU A 17 3.08 22.95 12.19
CA GLU A 17 1.69 23.32 11.94
C GLU A 17 0.93 22.18 11.24
N GLN A 18 1.49 21.61 10.17
CA GLN A 18 0.90 20.47 9.46
C GLN A 18 0.76 19.23 10.36
N LYS A 19 1.78 18.95 11.17
CA LYS A 19 1.74 17.85 12.15
C LYS A 19 0.62 18.03 13.15
N ASN A 20 0.54 19.21 13.76
CA ASN A 20 -0.50 19.52 14.74
C ASN A 20 -1.91 19.49 14.14
N LYS A 21 -2.05 19.91 12.89
CA LYS A 21 -3.34 19.99 12.18
C LYS A 21 -3.86 18.62 11.73
N TYR A 22 -3.00 17.72 11.23
CA TYR A 22 -3.43 16.49 10.58
C TYR A 22 -3.16 15.22 11.37
N LEU A 23 -2.01 15.10 12.10
CA LEU A 23 -1.61 13.85 12.73
C LEU A 23 -2.60 13.34 13.79
N PRO A 24 -3.16 14.15 14.69
CA PRO A 24 -4.05 13.65 15.73
C PRO A 24 -5.23 12.86 15.16
N LYS A 25 -5.90 13.40 14.13
CA LYS A 25 -7.07 12.80 13.50
C LYS A 25 -6.72 11.62 12.56
N LEU A 26 -5.55 11.64 11.93
CA LEU A 26 -5.06 10.51 11.14
C LEU A 26 -4.66 9.32 12.02
N VAL A 27 -4.02 9.58 13.17
CA VAL A 27 -3.59 8.54 14.13
C VAL A 27 -4.79 7.93 14.85
N SER A 28 -5.79 8.73 15.23
CA SER A 28 -7.03 8.23 15.85
C SER A 28 -7.91 7.44 14.87
N GLY A 29 -7.70 7.61 13.55
CA GLY A 29 -8.50 6.98 12.51
C GLY A 29 -9.80 7.74 12.17
N GLU A 30 -10.03 8.92 12.76
CA GLU A 30 -11.16 9.78 12.41
C GLU A 30 -11.03 10.30 10.96
N TRP A 31 -9.81 10.49 10.49
CA TRP A 31 -9.52 10.86 9.11
C TRP A 31 -8.73 9.78 8.39
N THR A 32 -8.94 9.67 7.08
CA THR A 32 -8.21 8.75 6.21
C THR A 32 -7.10 9.48 5.47
N GLY A 33 -5.92 8.89 5.40
CA GLY A 33 -4.81 9.37 4.57
C GLY A 33 -4.68 8.56 3.28
N VAL A 34 -4.43 9.20 2.15
CA VAL A 34 -4.30 8.55 0.85
C VAL A 34 -3.14 9.09 0.02
N MET A 35 -2.58 8.23 -0.84
CA MET A 35 -1.50 8.56 -1.76
C MET A 35 -2.04 8.87 -3.16
N CYS A 36 -1.72 10.06 -3.69
CA CYS A 36 -2.18 10.53 -4.99
C CYS A 36 -0.99 10.80 -5.92
N LEU A 37 -0.52 9.72 -6.60
CA LEU A 37 0.69 9.72 -7.40
C LEU A 37 0.39 9.54 -8.89
N THR A 38 -0.29 8.45 -9.25
CA THR A 38 -0.52 7.98 -10.62
C THR A 38 -1.47 8.90 -11.38
N GLU A 39 -1.16 9.17 -12.64
CA GLU A 39 -2.01 9.91 -13.57
C GLU A 39 -2.37 9.02 -14.78
N PRO A 40 -3.39 9.39 -15.60
CA PRO A 40 -3.80 8.57 -16.74
C PRO A 40 -2.67 8.16 -17.69
N GLN A 41 -1.68 9.03 -17.88
CA GLN A 41 -0.53 8.81 -18.77
C GLN A 41 0.71 8.26 -18.08
N CYS A 42 0.77 8.22 -16.74
CA CYS A 42 1.96 7.79 -16.03
C CYS A 42 1.68 7.22 -14.63
N GLY A 43 2.45 6.20 -14.27
CA GLY A 43 2.43 5.59 -12.93
C GLY A 43 3.83 5.10 -12.56
N SER A 44 4.48 4.34 -13.45
CA SER A 44 5.88 3.92 -13.29
C SER A 44 6.85 5.00 -13.74
N ASP A 45 6.59 5.65 -14.87
CA ASP A 45 7.40 6.76 -15.37
C ASP A 45 6.85 8.11 -14.90
N LEU A 46 7.26 8.53 -13.71
CA LEU A 46 6.82 9.78 -13.08
C LEU A 46 7.40 11.06 -13.73
N ASN A 47 8.30 10.91 -14.70
CA ASN A 47 8.74 12.08 -15.50
C ASN A 47 7.56 12.77 -16.18
N GLN A 48 6.49 12.04 -16.47
CA GLN A 48 5.32 12.50 -17.22
C GLN A 48 4.21 13.08 -16.35
N VAL A 49 4.40 13.24 -15.04
CA VAL A 49 3.41 13.88 -14.15
C VAL A 49 3.11 15.31 -14.63
N ARG A 50 1.82 15.60 -14.81
CA ARG A 50 1.30 16.86 -15.34
C ARG A 50 0.49 17.66 -14.32
N THR A 51 0.06 17.07 -13.21
CA THR A 51 -0.60 17.81 -12.14
C THR A 51 0.26 18.99 -11.71
N LYS A 52 -0.35 20.19 -11.66
CA LYS A 52 0.33 21.45 -11.35
C LYS A 52 -0.05 21.93 -9.96
N ALA A 53 0.87 22.66 -9.33
CA ALA A 53 0.67 23.37 -8.10
C ALA A 53 1.10 24.83 -8.32
N GLU A 54 0.15 25.74 -8.44
CA GLU A 54 0.38 27.16 -8.65
C GLU A 54 0.38 27.87 -7.28
N PRO A 55 1.44 28.62 -6.90
CA PRO A 55 1.49 29.31 -5.63
C PRO A 55 0.43 30.41 -5.54
N ASN A 56 -0.19 30.56 -4.39
CA ASN A 56 -1.10 31.67 -4.05
C ASN A 56 -0.37 32.70 -3.16
N ASP A 57 -0.92 33.91 -3.06
CA ASP A 57 -0.31 35.01 -2.28
C ASP A 57 -0.28 34.75 -0.77
N ASP A 58 -1.09 33.80 -0.28
CA ASP A 58 -1.22 33.43 1.13
C ASP A 58 -0.31 32.26 1.57
N GLY A 59 0.59 31.80 0.69
CA GLY A 59 1.51 30.68 0.96
C GLY A 59 0.88 29.30 0.72
N THR A 60 -0.37 29.22 0.29
CA THR A 60 -0.99 28.00 -0.17
C THR A 60 -0.71 27.77 -1.66
N TYR A 61 -1.17 26.64 -2.19
CA TYR A 61 -1.03 26.28 -3.61
C TYR A 61 -2.37 25.84 -4.17
N SER A 62 -2.66 26.28 -5.40
CA SER A 62 -3.80 25.83 -6.20
C SER A 62 -3.40 24.60 -6.99
N ILE A 63 -3.92 23.43 -6.63
CA ILE A 63 -3.61 22.16 -7.26
C ILE A 63 -4.60 21.91 -8.40
N LYS A 64 -4.07 21.61 -9.62
CA LYS A 64 -4.87 21.33 -10.82
C LYS A 64 -4.37 20.07 -11.53
N GLY A 65 -5.25 19.11 -11.76
CA GLY A 65 -4.95 17.86 -12.46
C GLY A 65 -5.83 16.71 -12.05
N SER A 66 -5.56 15.51 -12.59
CA SER A 66 -6.29 14.29 -12.28
C SER A 66 -5.34 13.19 -11.87
N LYS A 67 -5.71 12.45 -10.83
CA LYS A 67 -5.00 11.27 -10.34
C LYS A 67 -5.91 10.05 -10.47
N ILE A 68 -5.36 8.91 -10.90
CA ILE A 68 -6.11 7.67 -11.08
C ILE A 68 -5.59 6.56 -10.15
N TRP A 69 -6.39 5.54 -9.97
CA TRP A 69 -6.09 4.38 -9.11
C TRP A 69 -5.89 4.76 -7.64
N ILE A 70 -6.59 5.80 -7.18
CA ILE A 70 -6.45 6.28 -5.80
C ILE A 70 -7.32 5.45 -4.88
N SER A 71 -6.68 4.57 -4.12
CA SER A 71 -7.36 3.75 -3.11
C SER A 71 -7.88 4.64 -1.99
N ALA A 72 -9.16 4.47 -1.67
CA ALA A 72 -9.88 5.27 -0.67
C ALA A 72 -9.86 6.79 -0.93
N GLY A 73 -9.73 7.20 -2.22
CA GLY A 73 -9.65 8.61 -2.58
C GLY A 73 -10.92 9.41 -2.27
N GLU A 74 -12.08 8.73 -2.27
CA GLU A 74 -13.37 9.32 -1.90
C GLU A 74 -14.25 8.25 -1.25
N HIS A 75 -14.79 8.56 -0.09
CA HIS A 75 -15.77 7.77 0.67
C HIS A 75 -16.38 8.61 1.79
N ASP A 76 -17.37 8.06 2.48
CA ASP A 76 -18.10 8.67 3.62
C ASP A 76 -17.86 7.95 4.96
N MET A 77 -16.87 7.03 5.02
CA MET A 77 -16.55 6.25 6.23
C MET A 77 -15.67 7.00 7.23
N SER A 78 -15.11 8.14 6.85
CA SER A 78 -14.34 9.03 7.72
C SER A 78 -14.79 10.47 7.51
N GLU A 79 -14.61 11.32 8.53
CA GLU A 79 -15.01 12.71 8.49
C GLU A 79 -14.27 13.51 7.42
N ASN A 80 -12.99 13.20 7.22
CA ASN A 80 -12.14 13.85 6.20
C ASN A 80 -11.18 12.86 5.56
N ILE A 81 -10.69 13.20 4.36
CA ILE A 81 -9.66 12.45 3.64
C ILE A 81 -8.51 13.39 3.34
N VAL A 82 -7.31 13.00 3.74
CA VAL A 82 -6.07 13.77 3.55
C VAL A 82 -5.29 13.16 2.40
N HIS A 83 -5.22 13.88 1.28
CA HIS A 83 -4.51 13.47 0.07
C HIS A 83 -3.07 13.95 0.11
N ILE A 84 -2.11 13.04 -0.07
CA ILE A 84 -0.70 13.35 -0.29
C ILE A 84 -0.47 13.34 -1.79
N VAL A 85 -0.36 14.54 -2.39
CA VAL A 85 -0.43 14.75 -3.83
C VAL A 85 0.94 15.14 -4.40
N LEU A 86 1.40 14.41 -5.42
CA LEU A 86 2.60 14.73 -6.17
C LEU A 86 2.25 15.65 -7.34
N ALA A 87 2.87 16.84 -7.41
CA ALA A 87 2.60 17.84 -8.43
C ALA A 87 3.85 18.64 -8.82
N ARG A 88 3.77 19.44 -9.88
CA ARG A 88 4.85 20.31 -10.38
C ARG A 88 4.56 21.77 -10.06
N LEU A 89 5.58 22.46 -9.60
CA LEU A 89 5.59 23.91 -9.50
C LEU A 89 5.81 24.56 -10.89
N PRO A 90 5.41 25.83 -11.07
CA PRO A 90 5.82 26.60 -12.22
C PRO A 90 7.36 26.67 -12.31
N ASN A 91 7.89 26.52 -13.53
CA ASN A 91 9.35 26.56 -13.77
C ASN A 91 10.18 25.48 -13.04
N ALA A 92 9.53 24.43 -12.53
CA ALA A 92 10.25 23.31 -11.91
C ALA A 92 11.13 22.58 -12.94
N PRO A 93 12.27 22.01 -12.52
CA PRO A 93 13.08 21.18 -13.38
C PRO A 93 12.28 20.07 -14.09
N GLU A 94 12.72 19.68 -15.26
CA GLU A 94 12.12 18.56 -15.99
C GLU A 94 12.32 17.23 -15.24
N GLY A 95 11.47 16.27 -15.55
CA GLY A 95 11.56 14.92 -15.01
C GLY A 95 11.16 14.83 -13.54
N THR A 96 11.64 13.79 -12.87
CA THR A 96 11.31 13.53 -11.46
C THR A 96 11.92 14.52 -10.47
N LYS A 97 12.98 15.23 -10.89
CA LYS A 97 13.63 16.25 -10.06
C LYS A 97 12.80 17.51 -9.87
N GLY A 98 11.75 17.72 -10.64
CA GLY A 98 10.83 18.85 -10.53
C GLY A 98 9.52 18.53 -9.82
N LEU A 99 9.42 17.40 -9.14
CA LEU A 99 8.22 17.00 -8.41
C LEU A 99 8.27 17.49 -6.97
N SER A 100 7.19 18.14 -6.54
CA SER A 100 6.95 18.57 -5.17
C SER A 100 5.76 17.83 -4.56
N LEU A 101 5.68 17.77 -3.23
CA LEU A 101 4.65 17.04 -2.52
C LEU A 101 3.74 18.00 -1.77
N PHE A 102 2.43 17.74 -1.80
CA PHE A 102 1.44 18.61 -1.20
C PHE A 102 0.46 17.81 -0.33
N VAL A 103 0.05 18.39 0.79
CA VAL A 103 -1.11 17.94 1.54
C VAL A 103 -2.34 18.70 1.05
N VAL A 104 -3.38 17.95 0.67
CA VAL A 104 -4.66 18.47 0.18
C VAL A 104 -5.77 17.71 0.89
N SER A 105 -6.60 18.36 1.67
CA SER A 105 -7.70 17.71 2.37
C SER A 105 -9.02 17.81 1.59
N LYS A 106 -9.89 16.82 1.73
CA LYS A 106 -11.24 16.80 1.14
C LYS A 106 -12.11 17.96 1.65
N PHE A 107 -12.05 18.21 2.95
CA PHE A 107 -12.60 19.40 3.59
C PHE A 107 -11.45 20.22 4.15
N MET A 108 -11.54 21.54 4.04
CA MET A 108 -10.59 22.45 4.65
C MET A 108 -10.55 22.21 6.16
N VAL A 109 -9.40 22.40 6.76
CA VAL A 109 -9.19 22.18 8.20
C VAL A 109 -8.88 23.51 8.85
N ASN A 110 -9.71 23.94 9.78
CA ASN A 110 -9.50 25.13 10.59
C ASN A 110 -8.40 24.92 11.64
N ASP A 111 -7.93 25.99 12.28
CA ASP A 111 -6.85 25.91 13.27
C ASP A 111 -7.25 25.14 14.54
N ASP A 112 -8.53 25.09 14.87
CA ASP A 112 -9.11 24.29 15.95
C ASP A 112 -9.40 22.82 15.54
N GLN A 113 -8.92 22.39 14.35
CA GLN A 113 -9.13 21.08 13.73
C GLN A 113 -10.60 20.77 13.35
N SER A 114 -11.51 21.74 13.44
CA SER A 114 -12.86 21.61 12.89
C SER A 114 -12.82 21.59 11.36
N LEU A 115 -13.84 20.97 10.76
CA LEU A 115 -13.95 20.94 9.30
C LEU A 115 -14.56 22.24 8.78
N GLY A 116 -13.90 22.80 7.80
CA GLY A 116 -14.35 23.96 7.02
C GLY A 116 -15.12 23.56 5.77
N GLU A 117 -15.06 24.42 4.76
CA GLU A 117 -15.70 24.18 3.47
C GLU A 117 -15.05 23.01 2.72
N ARG A 118 -15.86 22.42 1.80
CA ARG A 118 -15.34 21.39 0.91
C ARG A 118 -14.31 21.99 -0.04
N ASN A 119 -13.15 21.37 -0.11
CA ASN A 119 -12.10 21.74 -1.05
C ASN A 119 -12.49 21.36 -2.48
N ALA A 120 -11.87 21.97 -3.48
CA ALA A 120 -12.10 21.72 -4.91
C ALA A 120 -11.49 20.36 -5.36
N VAL A 121 -11.86 19.30 -4.63
CA VAL A 121 -11.48 17.91 -4.87
C VAL A 121 -12.76 17.11 -5.14
N SER A 122 -12.79 16.38 -6.26
CA SER A 122 -13.96 15.58 -6.63
C SER A 122 -13.54 14.20 -7.14
N CYS A 123 -14.40 13.20 -6.91
CA CYS A 123 -14.26 11.87 -7.49
C CYS A 123 -14.94 11.86 -8.86
N GLY A 124 -14.19 11.61 -9.91
CA GLY A 124 -14.70 11.51 -11.28
C GLY A 124 -15.30 10.14 -11.58
N SER A 125 -14.74 9.07 -11.03
CA SER A 125 -15.25 7.71 -11.16
C SER A 125 -14.63 6.78 -10.12
N ILE A 126 -15.29 5.63 -9.93
CA ILE A 126 -14.80 4.50 -9.11
C ILE A 126 -14.56 3.32 -10.05
N GLU A 127 -13.42 2.65 -9.87
CA GLU A 127 -13.01 1.53 -10.72
C GLU A 127 -13.79 0.24 -10.44
N HIS A 128 -14.18 -0.44 -11.52
CA HIS A 128 -14.68 -1.81 -11.46
C HIS A 128 -13.51 -2.78 -11.35
N LYS A 129 -13.28 -3.32 -10.14
CA LYS A 129 -12.17 -4.20 -9.86
C LYS A 129 -12.56 -5.67 -9.82
N MET A 130 -11.59 -6.55 -10.08
CA MET A 130 -11.76 -8.00 -9.96
C MET A 130 -11.95 -8.43 -8.50
N GLY A 131 -11.26 -7.77 -7.55
CA GLY A 131 -11.33 -8.02 -6.11
C GLY A 131 -11.25 -6.74 -5.30
N ILE A 132 -11.27 -6.85 -3.96
CA ILE A 132 -11.22 -5.74 -2.98
C ILE A 132 -12.30 -4.68 -3.32
N LYS A 133 -13.50 -5.12 -3.65
CA LYS A 133 -14.58 -4.25 -4.16
C LYS A 133 -15.13 -3.30 -3.10
N ALA A 134 -14.99 -3.65 -1.81
CA ALA A 134 -15.43 -2.81 -0.70
C ALA A 134 -14.51 -1.59 -0.45
N SER A 135 -13.30 -1.57 -1.02
CA SER A 135 -12.41 -0.41 -1.00
C SER A 135 -12.52 0.33 -2.32
N ALA A 136 -13.01 1.56 -2.29
CA ALA A 136 -13.11 2.40 -3.48
C ALA A 136 -11.71 2.68 -4.06
N THR A 137 -11.57 2.54 -5.39
CA THR A 137 -10.38 2.97 -6.13
C THR A 137 -10.83 4.04 -7.10
N CYS A 138 -10.38 5.27 -6.89
CA CYS A 138 -10.99 6.47 -7.45
C CYS A 138 -10.13 7.12 -8.52
N VAL A 139 -10.80 7.80 -9.45
CA VAL A 139 -10.22 8.89 -10.24
C VAL A 139 -10.49 10.18 -9.48
N MET A 140 -9.42 10.86 -9.03
CA MET A 140 -9.55 12.11 -8.27
C MET A 140 -9.21 13.30 -9.15
N ASN A 141 -10.10 14.28 -9.20
CA ASN A 141 -9.91 15.53 -9.91
C ASN A 141 -9.66 16.68 -8.92
N TYR A 142 -8.65 17.47 -9.20
CA TYR A 142 -8.28 18.68 -8.48
C TYR A 142 -8.51 19.86 -9.41
N ASP A 143 -9.46 20.72 -9.07
CA ASP A 143 -9.82 21.87 -9.89
C ASP A 143 -9.55 23.18 -9.15
N GLY A 144 -8.28 23.45 -8.89
CA GLY A 144 -7.82 24.55 -8.06
C GLY A 144 -7.94 24.23 -6.56
N ALA A 145 -7.80 22.96 -6.21
CA ALA A 145 -7.84 22.54 -4.80
C ALA A 145 -6.71 23.18 -4.00
N ILE A 146 -7.04 23.70 -2.83
CA ILE A 146 -6.06 24.32 -1.94
C ILE A 146 -5.21 23.24 -1.27
N GLY A 147 -3.89 23.41 -1.35
CA GLY A 147 -2.91 22.52 -0.74
C GLY A 147 -1.73 23.26 -0.14
N TRP A 148 -0.97 22.56 0.69
CA TRP A 148 0.25 23.09 1.32
C TRP A 148 1.43 22.19 0.97
N LEU A 149 2.59 22.81 0.71
CA LEU A 149 3.83 22.08 0.42
C LEU A 149 4.26 21.25 1.63
N ILE A 150 4.65 19.99 1.37
CA ILE A 150 5.28 19.10 2.35
C ILE A 150 6.77 19.01 2.03
N GLY A 151 7.62 19.35 3.00
CA GLY A 151 9.06 19.35 2.83
C GLY A 151 9.54 20.49 1.90
N GLU A 152 10.54 20.20 1.08
CA GLU A 152 11.17 21.17 0.19
C GLU A 152 10.61 21.10 -1.23
N GLU A 153 10.61 22.26 -1.94
CA GLU A 153 10.32 22.32 -3.37
C GLU A 153 11.23 21.38 -4.17
N ASN A 154 10.67 20.72 -5.17
CA ASN A 154 11.39 19.82 -6.07
C ASN A 154 12.05 18.59 -5.37
N ARG A 155 11.65 18.31 -4.12
CA ARG A 155 12.05 17.14 -3.34
C ARG A 155 10.87 16.18 -3.03
N GLY A 156 9.73 16.40 -3.68
CA GLY A 156 8.49 15.70 -3.37
C GLY A 156 8.57 14.19 -3.56
N LEU A 157 9.36 13.70 -4.51
CA LEU A 157 9.52 12.28 -4.71
C LEU A 157 10.26 11.60 -3.54
N ASN A 158 11.27 12.25 -2.96
CA ASN A 158 11.96 11.74 -1.77
C ASN A 158 11.00 11.60 -0.59
N ALA A 159 10.18 12.63 -0.34
CA ALA A 159 9.18 12.60 0.71
C ALA A 159 8.09 11.53 0.43
N MET A 160 7.68 11.36 -0.83
CA MET A 160 6.73 10.31 -1.23
C MET A 160 7.30 8.89 -1.03
N PHE A 161 8.60 8.69 -1.13
CA PHE A 161 9.22 7.38 -0.83
C PHE A 161 9.05 6.96 0.62
N THR A 162 8.97 7.89 1.57
CA THR A 162 8.63 7.59 2.97
C THR A 162 7.26 6.90 3.03
N PHE A 163 6.25 7.45 2.34
CA PHE A 163 4.94 6.82 2.21
C PHE A 163 5.03 5.44 1.52
N MET A 164 5.70 5.38 0.38
CA MET A 164 5.76 4.17 -0.44
C MET A 164 6.45 3.00 0.26
N ASN A 165 7.47 3.24 1.06
CA ASN A 165 8.20 2.18 1.76
C ASN A 165 7.30 1.50 2.81
N VAL A 166 6.52 2.28 3.57
CA VAL A 166 5.52 1.75 4.49
C VAL A 166 4.47 0.92 3.74
N ALA A 167 3.92 1.47 2.65
CA ALA A 167 2.91 0.79 1.83
C ALA A 167 3.44 -0.50 1.19
N ARG A 168 4.72 -0.55 0.77
CA ARG A 168 5.34 -1.74 0.19
C ARG A 168 5.45 -2.88 1.18
N ILE A 169 5.84 -2.62 2.43
CA ILE A 169 5.89 -3.64 3.49
C ILE A 169 4.49 -4.17 3.75
N GLY A 170 3.50 -3.29 3.92
CA GLY A 170 2.10 -3.68 4.10
C GLY A 170 1.57 -4.55 2.96
N THR A 171 1.92 -4.22 1.71
CA THR A 171 1.52 -5.02 0.53
C THR A 171 2.25 -6.38 0.49
N ALA A 172 3.51 -6.43 0.90
CA ALA A 172 4.25 -7.69 1.02
C ALA A 172 3.60 -8.64 2.04
N ILE A 173 3.12 -8.10 3.17
CA ILE A 173 2.36 -8.87 4.17
C ILE A 173 1.07 -9.45 3.58
N GLN A 174 0.37 -8.74 2.68
CA GLN A 174 -0.82 -9.28 2.01
C GLN A 174 -0.48 -10.54 1.19
N GLY A 175 0.66 -10.56 0.49
CA GLY A 175 1.12 -11.76 -0.23
C GLY A 175 1.38 -12.94 0.70
N VAL A 176 2.06 -12.73 1.81
CA VAL A 176 2.28 -13.76 2.85
C VAL A 176 0.96 -14.26 3.43
N THR A 177 0.02 -13.34 3.67
CA THR A 177 -1.31 -13.69 4.21
C THR A 177 -2.09 -14.56 3.22
N ALA A 178 -2.05 -14.23 1.91
CA ALA A 178 -2.68 -15.04 0.87
C ALA A 178 -2.10 -16.46 0.84
N ALA A 179 -0.77 -16.60 0.90
CA ALA A 179 -0.11 -17.90 0.98
C ALA A 179 -0.51 -18.68 2.26
N GLN A 180 -0.60 -18.01 3.39
CA GLN A 180 -1.00 -18.62 4.65
C GLN A 180 -2.45 -19.14 4.61
N PHE A 181 -3.39 -18.36 4.08
CA PHE A 181 -4.78 -18.78 3.92
C PHE A 181 -4.92 -19.95 2.95
N ALA A 182 -4.21 -19.88 1.81
CA ALA A 182 -4.19 -20.97 0.83
C ALA A 182 -3.68 -22.28 1.44
N PHE A 183 -2.59 -22.22 2.24
CA PHE A 183 -2.05 -23.38 2.93
C PHE A 183 -3.03 -23.94 3.98
N GLN A 184 -3.55 -23.12 4.88
CA GLN A 184 -4.42 -23.57 5.96
C GLN A 184 -5.73 -24.15 5.42
N GLY A 185 -6.38 -23.45 4.49
CA GLY A 185 -7.61 -23.91 3.86
C GLY A 185 -7.39 -25.18 3.02
N GLY A 186 -6.33 -25.17 2.20
CA GLY A 186 -5.95 -26.33 1.37
C GLY A 186 -5.58 -27.55 2.19
N LEU A 187 -4.85 -27.40 3.29
CA LEU A 187 -4.48 -28.50 4.18
C LEU A 187 -5.71 -29.12 4.85
N ALA A 188 -6.61 -28.30 5.41
CA ALA A 188 -7.84 -28.77 6.03
C ALA A 188 -8.70 -29.54 5.01
N PHE A 189 -8.91 -28.98 3.82
CA PHE A 189 -9.66 -29.63 2.75
C PHE A 189 -9.00 -30.94 2.29
N ALA A 190 -7.69 -30.95 2.06
CA ALA A 190 -6.96 -32.13 1.57
C ALA A 190 -6.95 -33.29 2.57
N THR A 191 -7.04 -32.98 3.86
CA THR A 191 -7.11 -33.99 4.94
C THR A 191 -8.51 -34.64 5.04
N ASP A 192 -9.56 -33.87 4.73
CA ASP A 192 -10.96 -34.35 4.82
C ASP A 192 -11.48 -34.95 3.52
N ARG A 193 -11.17 -34.32 2.38
CA ARG A 193 -11.69 -34.71 1.06
C ARG A 193 -11.16 -36.09 0.62
N LEU A 194 -12.05 -37.04 0.39
CA LEU A 194 -11.73 -38.37 -0.09
C LEU A 194 -11.81 -38.45 -1.62
N ALA A 195 -10.74 -38.94 -2.26
CA ALA A 195 -10.74 -39.24 -3.70
C ALA A 195 -9.62 -40.22 -4.05
N PHE A 196 -9.96 -41.27 -4.78
CA PHE A 196 -9.04 -42.30 -5.25
C PHE A 196 -8.30 -43.04 -4.12
N ARG A 197 -7.27 -43.80 -4.49
CA ARG A 197 -6.35 -44.48 -3.57
C ARG A 197 -4.92 -44.00 -3.87
N SER A 198 -4.08 -44.02 -2.86
CA SER A 198 -2.64 -43.77 -3.05
C SER A 198 -2.07 -44.76 -4.06
N LEU A 199 -1.11 -44.33 -4.87
CA LEU A 199 -0.43 -45.16 -5.86
C LEU A 199 0.26 -46.40 -5.24
N ASP A 200 0.67 -46.30 -3.97
CA ASP A 200 1.31 -47.35 -3.20
C ASP A 200 0.31 -48.25 -2.41
N GLY A 201 -0.96 -48.17 -2.78
CA GLY A 201 -2.05 -48.90 -2.11
C GLY A 201 -2.80 -48.03 -1.08
N ALA A 202 -3.98 -48.54 -0.65
CA ALA A 202 -4.84 -47.79 0.27
C ALA A 202 -4.12 -47.44 1.57
N LYS A 203 -4.15 -46.14 1.95
CA LYS A 203 -3.60 -45.65 3.20
C LYS A 203 -4.63 -45.63 4.33
N PHE A 204 -5.90 -45.52 3.96
CA PHE A 204 -7.07 -45.56 4.86
C PHE A 204 -8.07 -46.60 4.34
N PRO A 205 -7.77 -47.92 4.48
CA PRO A 205 -8.57 -49.01 3.89
C PRO A 205 -10.01 -49.04 4.44
N GLU A 206 -10.25 -48.50 5.64
CA GLU A 206 -11.56 -48.41 6.29
C GLU A 206 -12.47 -47.34 5.68
N LYS A 207 -11.91 -46.40 4.91
CA LYS A 207 -12.66 -45.33 4.23
C LYS A 207 -12.98 -45.72 2.77
N ALA A 208 -14.00 -45.10 2.19
CA ALA A 208 -14.42 -45.34 0.81
C ALA A 208 -13.30 -44.97 -0.22
N ALA A 209 -12.47 -43.97 0.11
CA ALA A 209 -11.28 -43.57 -0.64
C ALA A 209 -10.25 -42.99 0.34
N ASP A 210 -9.03 -42.76 -0.13
CA ASP A 210 -8.02 -42.06 0.70
C ASP A 210 -8.27 -40.55 0.69
N PRO A 211 -7.91 -39.82 1.77
CA PRO A 211 -7.82 -38.36 1.73
C PRO A 211 -6.85 -37.88 0.63
N ILE A 212 -7.20 -36.82 -0.07
CA ILE A 212 -6.38 -36.34 -1.21
C ILE A 212 -4.96 -35.92 -0.83
N ILE A 213 -4.68 -35.62 0.42
CA ILE A 213 -3.33 -35.34 0.94
C ILE A 213 -2.33 -36.47 0.70
N VAL A 214 -2.79 -37.72 0.45
CA VAL A 214 -1.87 -38.84 0.16
C VAL A 214 -1.25 -38.73 -1.24
N HIS A 215 -1.86 -37.94 -2.13
CA HIS A 215 -1.39 -37.81 -3.51
C HIS A 215 -0.18 -36.85 -3.60
N PRO A 216 0.91 -37.30 -4.30
CA PRO A 216 2.14 -36.50 -4.37
C PRO A 216 1.93 -35.05 -4.90
N ALA A 217 1.11 -34.89 -5.95
CA ALA A 217 0.85 -33.55 -6.52
C ALA A 217 0.14 -32.62 -5.53
N VAL A 218 -0.78 -33.13 -4.72
CA VAL A 218 -1.45 -32.33 -3.67
C VAL A 218 -0.45 -31.94 -2.58
N ARG A 219 0.41 -32.87 -2.17
CA ARG A 219 1.47 -32.57 -1.18
C ARG A 219 2.48 -31.56 -1.69
N ASP A 220 2.86 -31.63 -2.96
CA ASP A 220 3.78 -30.67 -3.58
C ASP A 220 3.21 -29.25 -3.53
N MET A 221 1.95 -29.08 -3.95
CA MET A 221 1.24 -27.78 -3.86
C MET A 221 1.17 -27.28 -2.42
N LEU A 222 0.82 -28.13 -1.45
CA LEU A 222 0.75 -27.75 -0.04
C LEU A 222 2.12 -27.38 0.55
N LEU A 223 3.17 -28.14 0.22
CA LEU A 223 4.54 -27.85 0.70
C LEU A 223 5.08 -26.55 0.10
N THR A 224 4.85 -26.30 -1.18
CA THR A 224 5.22 -25.05 -1.84
C THR A 224 4.52 -23.88 -1.18
N THR A 225 3.19 -23.98 -0.99
CA THR A 225 2.40 -22.92 -0.34
C THR A 225 2.87 -22.66 1.10
N LYS A 226 3.18 -23.73 1.85
CA LYS A 226 3.74 -23.63 3.20
C LYS A 226 5.10 -22.93 3.21
N ALA A 227 5.99 -23.29 2.29
CA ALA A 227 7.31 -22.67 2.17
C ALA A 227 7.21 -21.17 1.89
N PHE A 228 6.28 -20.75 1.01
CA PHE A 228 6.02 -19.33 0.74
C PHE A 228 5.46 -18.61 1.97
N ALA A 229 4.53 -19.23 2.71
CA ALA A 229 3.95 -18.62 3.90
C ALA A 229 4.96 -18.45 5.04
N GLU A 230 5.73 -19.50 5.37
CA GLU A 230 6.69 -19.48 6.47
C GLU A 230 7.96 -18.69 6.11
N GLY A 231 8.53 -18.91 4.93
CA GLY A 231 9.69 -18.17 4.44
C GLY A 231 9.37 -16.69 4.23
N GLY A 232 8.19 -16.38 3.70
CA GLY A 232 7.73 -15.00 3.55
C GLY A 232 7.58 -14.29 4.89
N ARG A 233 7.05 -14.97 5.91
CA ARG A 233 6.96 -14.42 7.27
C ARG A 233 8.35 -14.15 7.86
N ALA A 234 9.29 -15.06 7.68
CA ALA A 234 10.67 -14.86 8.12
C ALA A 234 11.30 -13.63 7.45
N LEU A 235 11.10 -13.45 6.14
CA LEU A 235 11.58 -12.28 5.40
C LEU A 235 10.95 -10.98 5.92
N ILE A 236 9.64 -10.94 6.15
CA ILE A 236 8.96 -9.76 6.73
C ILE A 236 9.51 -9.43 8.11
N THR A 237 9.68 -10.45 8.97
CA THR A 237 10.25 -10.24 10.32
C THR A 237 11.67 -9.68 10.24
N TYR A 238 12.49 -10.20 9.33
CA TYR A 238 13.83 -9.69 9.10
C TYR A 238 13.85 -8.22 8.63
N MET A 239 12.97 -7.86 7.69
CA MET A 239 12.82 -6.47 7.25
C MET A 239 12.31 -5.56 8.36
N SER A 240 11.39 -6.03 9.21
CA SER A 240 10.85 -5.26 10.33
C SER A 240 11.91 -4.92 11.38
N GLN A 241 12.90 -5.80 11.60
CA GLN A 241 14.04 -5.48 12.48
C GLN A 241 14.84 -4.28 11.99
N PHE A 242 15.06 -4.15 10.67
CA PHE A 242 15.69 -2.96 10.10
C PHE A 242 14.82 -1.72 10.25
N ALA A 243 13.50 -1.84 10.08
CA ALA A 243 12.59 -0.72 10.27
C ALA A 243 12.62 -0.21 11.73
N ASP A 244 12.64 -1.11 12.71
CA ASP A 244 12.81 -0.76 14.12
C ASP A 244 14.16 -0.09 14.40
N THR A 245 15.24 -0.59 13.78
CA THR A 245 16.59 -0.01 13.93
C THR A 245 16.66 1.37 13.27
N VAL A 246 16.01 1.59 12.14
CA VAL A 246 15.91 2.93 11.52
C VAL A 246 15.16 3.90 12.43
N ALA A 247 14.09 3.44 13.08
CA ALA A 247 13.24 4.30 13.92
C ALA A 247 13.87 4.63 15.29
N LYS A 248 14.65 3.71 15.87
CA LYS A 248 15.11 3.80 17.27
C LYS A 248 16.62 3.70 17.47
N GLY A 249 17.37 3.33 16.42
CA GLY A 249 18.81 3.19 16.45
C GLY A 249 19.53 4.51 16.19
N GLU A 250 20.84 4.50 16.38
CA GLU A 250 21.71 5.65 16.17
C GLU A 250 23.00 5.23 15.43
N GLY A 251 23.69 6.19 14.83
CA GLY A 251 25.01 6.03 14.23
C GLY A 251 25.06 5.00 13.08
N GLU A 252 26.15 4.26 12.99
CA GLU A 252 26.42 3.30 11.92
C GLU A 252 25.36 2.19 11.81
N ALA A 253 24.78 1.77 12.93
CA ALA A 253 23.76 0.73 12.94
C ALA A 253 22.46 1.22 12.26
N GLN A 254 22.06 2.45 12.53
CA GLN A 254 20.90 3.08 11.88
C GLN A 254 21.13 3.28 10.39
N GLU A 255 22.33 3.74 9.99
CA GLU A 255 22.68 3.94 8.58
C GLU A 255 22.68 2.62 7.81
N TYR A 256 23.29 1.58 8.35
CA TYR A 256 23.28 0.24 7.77
C TYR A 256 21.85 -0.30 7.63
N ALA A 257 21.03 -0.17 8.66
CA ALA A 257 19.63 -0.61 8.64
C ALA A 257 18.83 0.11 7.55
N ASN A 258 19.03 1.42 7.37
CA ASN A 258 18.38 2.21 6.33
C ASN A 258 18.78 1.75 4.91
N GLN A 259 20.05 1.46 4.69
CA GLN A 259 20.55 0.91 3.42
C GLN A 259 19.93 -0.46 3.13
N MET A 260 19.93 -1.37 4.13
CA MET A 260 19.32 -2.70 4.00
C MET A 260 17.82 -2.64 3.75
N LEU A 261 17.09 -1.78 4.46
CA LEU A 261 15.66 -1.60 4.29
C LEU A 261 15.34 -1.05 2.89
N SER A 262 16.12 -0.11 2.41
CA SER A 262 15.98 0.46 1.07
C SER A 262 16.18 -0.59 -0.03
N LEU A 263 17.13 -1.51 0.16
CA LEU A 263 17.38 -2.63 -0.76
C LEU A 263 16.27 -3.68 -0.68
N LEU A 264 15.91 -4.10 0.52
CA LEU A 264 15.01 -5.25 0.72
C LEU A 264 13.54 -4.93 0.47
N THR A 265 13.09 -3.68 0.69
CA THR A 265 11.67 -3.31 0.56
C THR A 265 11.11 -3.57 -0.85
N PRO A 266 11.74 -3.13 -1.97
CA PRO A 266 11.25 -3.44 -3.31
C PRO A 266 11.34 -4.94 -3.64
N ILE A 267 12.40 -5.63 -3.18
CA ILE A 267 12.57 -7.07 -3.39
C ILE A 267 11.48 -7.84 -2.64
N GLY A 268 11.31 -7.57 -1.36
CA GLY A 268 10.31 -8.22 -0.52
C GLY A 268 8.89 -8.01 -1.05
N LYS A 269 8.54 -6.76 -1.44
CA LYS A 269 7.23 -6.49 -2.03
C LYS A 269 7.01 -7.30 -3.30
N ALA A 270 7.92 -7.27 -4.25
CA ALA A 270 7.78 -7.99 -5.52
C ALA A 270 7.69 -9.51 -5.29
N PHE A 271 8.68 -10.08 -4.61
CA PHE A 271 8.75 -11.51 -4.36
C PHE A 271 7.52 -12.06 -3.61
N LEU A 272 7.12 -11.41 -2.51
CA LEU A 272 6.04 -11.92 -1.67
C LEU A 272 4.65 -11.74 -2.29
N THR A 273 4.43 -10.74 -3.15
CA THR A 273 3.16 -10.63 -3.87
C THR A 273 3.05 -11.64 -5.01
N GLU A 274 4.13 -11.92 -5.74
CA GLU A 274 4.15 -12.95 -6.78
C GLU A 274 3.96 -14.36 -6.19
N THR A 275 4.72 -14.71 -5.16
CA THR A 275 4.59 -16.01 -4.50
C THR A 275 3.23 -16.16 -3.78
N GLY A 276 2.65 -15.07 -3.29
CA GLY A 276 1.30 -15.06 -2.73
C GLY A 276 0.22 -15.38 -3.77
N LEU A 277 0.36 -14.86 -4.99
CA LEU A 277 -0.53 -15.17 -6.12
C LEU A 277 -0.39 -16.65 -6.54
N GLU A 278 0.83 -17.16 -6.66
CA GLU A 278 1.11 -18.57 -6.98
C GLU A 278 0.50 -19.49 -5.90
N ALA A 279 0.72 -19.18 -4.63
CA ALA A 279 0.13 -19.93 -3.51
C ALA A 279 -1.40 -19.94 -3.55
N ALA A 280 -2.03 -18.81 -3.87
CA ALA A 280 -3.50 -18.76 -4.04
C ALA A 280 -3.96 -19.67 -5.18
N GLY A 281 -3.23 -19.71 -6.30
CA GLY A 281 -3.46 -20.65 -7.41
C GLY A 281 -3.37 -22.10 -6.97
N HIS A 282 -2.36 -22.48 -6.20
CA HIS A 282 -2.24 -23.82 -5.60
C HIS A 282 -3.42 -24.14 -4.67
N GLY A 283 -3.85 -23.17 -3.85
CA GLY A 283 -5.03 -23.35 -3.00
C GLY A 283 -6.30 -23.66 -3.79
N VAL A 284 -6.54 -22.94 -4.89
CA VAL A 284 -7.65 -23.21 -5.82
C VAL A 284 -7.55 -24.64 -6.38
N GLN A 285 -6.37 -25.05 -6.86
CA GLN A 285 -6.17 -26.39 -7.43
C GLN A 285 -6.39 -27.50 -6.39
N VAL A 286 -5.88 -27.35 -5.16
CA VAL A 286 -6.10 -28.32 -4.08
C VAL A 286 -7.58 -28.47 -3.75
N MET A 287 -8.35 -27.37 -3.74
CA MET A 287 -9.79 -27.38 -3.41
C MET A 287 -10.69 -27.72 -4.59
N GLY A 288 -10.16 -27.82 -5.80
CA GLY A 288 -10.90 -28.27 -6.99
C GLY A 288 -11.57 -27.15 -7.80
N GLY A 289 -11.11 -25.92 -7.62
CA GLY A 289 -11.58 -24.77 -8.39
C GLY A 289 -12.54 -23.87 -7.64
#